data_93721e038e9ddeeeac7f089bceb6d20f
#
_entry.id   93721e038e9ddeeeac7f089bceb6d20f
#
_cell.length_a   1.000
_cell.length_b   1.000
_cell.length_c   1.000
_cell.angle_alpha   90.00
_cell.angle_beta   90.00
_cell.angle_gamma   90.00
#
_symmetry.space_group_name_H-M   'P 1'
#
loop_
_entity.id
_entity.type
_entity.pdbx_description
1 polymer ?
#
loop_
_entity_poly.entity_id
_entity_poly.type
_entity_poly.pdbx_seq_one_letter_code
_entity_poly.pdbx_strand_id
1 'polypeptide(L)'
;MPKTGFSLPLRKFSTLREVFKEFTFDAAHYLPNVPPAHKCARMHGHTYKVRITLEGPLDPVLGWVQDFADIKKVWKPLEEQLDHNLLNDIPGLENPTAEWIAVWIWEKLASALPQLHRIDVFETPTSGVSYFGK
;
A
#
# COMPACT_ATOMS: atom_id res chain seq x y z
N MET A 1 34.64 -16.02 21.03
CA MET A 1 34.23 -16.23 20.51
C MET A 1 33.81 -16.21 20.36
N PRO A 2 33.92 -16.17 20.06
CA PRO A 2 33.55 -16.23 19.38
C PRO A 2 33.08 -16.11 18.94
N LYS A 3 33.26 -16.08 18.48
CA LYS A 3 32.72 -16.05 17.73
C LYS A 3 32.37 -16.20 17.11
N THR A 4 32.77 -16.35 16.83
CA THR A 4 32.46 -16.61 16.08
C THR A 4 31.82 -16.71 15.47
N GLY A 5 31.71 -16.79 15.20
CA GLY A 5 31.08 -17.13 14.59
C GLY A 5 30.62 -16.83 13.79
N PHE A 6 30.77 -16.87 13.45
CA PHE A 6 30.36 -16.74 12.88
C PHE A 6 29.57 -16.43 12.30
N SER A 7 29.72 -16.69 10.83
CA SER A 7 28.28 -16.70 10.80
C SER A 7 27.67 -15.32 10.71
N LEU A 8 28.38 -14.35 10.92
CA LEU A 8 27.90 -12.99 10.95
C LEU A 8 27.38 -12.49 9.61
N PRO A 9 28.01 -12.81 8.46
CA PRO A 9 27.46 -12.36 7.18
C PRO A 9 26.03 -12.82 6.94
N LEU A 10 25.73 -14.04 7.34
CA LEU A 10 24.38 -14.56 7.20
C LEU A 10 23.38 -13.80 8.06
N ARG A 11 23.82 -13.36 9.24
CA ARG A 11 22.95 -12.62 10.15
C ARG A 11 22.57 -11.26 9.60
N LYS A 12 23.42 -10.66 8.76
CA LYS A 12 23.11 -9.39 8.14
C LYS A 12 21.86 -9.47 7.31
N PHE A 13 21.68 -10.57 6.59
CA PHE A 13 20.49 -10.75 5.76
C PHE A 13 19.27 -10.93 6.62
N SER A 14 19.41 -11.54 7.79
CA SER A 14 18.27 -11.75 8.68
C SER A 14 17.83 -10.49 9.41
N THR A 15 18.57 -9.37 9.29
CA THR A 15 18.17 -8.12 9.93
C THR A 15 17.06 -7.40 9.18
N LEU A 16 16.84 -7.73 7.89
CA LEU A 16 15.77 -7.12 7.12
C LEU A 16 14.46 -7.81 7.44
N ARG A 17 13.45 -7.01 7.64
CA ARG A 17 12.09 -7.48 7.90
C ARG A 17 11.12 -6.68 7.06
N GLU A 18 10.06 -7.33 6.66
CA GLU A 18 8.89 -6.65 6.13
C GLU A 18 7.87 -6.52 7.23
N VAL A 19 7.36 -5.33 7.42
CA VAL A 19 6.24 -5.07 8.31
C VAL A 19 5.13 -4.42 7.51
N PHE A 20 3.88 -4.65 7.92
CA PHE A 20 2.78 -4.09 7.16
C PHE A 20 1.65 -3.66 8.07
N LYS A 21 0.82 -2.77 7.55
CA LYS A 21 -0.43 -2.40 8.18
C LYS A 21 -1.51 -2.37 7.10
N GLU A 22 -2.70 -2.83 7.47
CA GLU A 22 -3.83 -2.89 6.54
C GLU A 22 -4.90 -1.90 6.94
N PHE A 23 -5.54 -1.33 5.93
CA PHE A 23 -6.63 -0.38 6.08
C PHE A 23 -7.72 -0.74 5.08
N THR A 24 -8.95 -0.31 5.37
CA THR A 24 -10.05 -0.47 4.43
C THR A 24 -10.69 0.88 4.18
N PHE A 25 -11.28 1.02 3.00
CA PHE A 25 -12.13 2.16 2.69
C PHE A 25 -13.20 1.72 1.69
N ASP A 26 -14.36 2.36 1.76
CA ASP A 26 -15.45 2.11 0.83
C ASP A 26 -15.50 3.24 -0.18
N ALA A 27 -15.55 2.90 -1.46
CA ALA A 27 -15.57 3.93 -2.50
C ALA A 27 -16.28 3.40 -3.74
N ALA A 28 -16.80 4.34 -4.53
CA ALA A 28 -17.40 4.06 -5.82
C ALA A 28 -16.42 4.42 -6.92
N HIS A 29 -16.55 3.75 -8.05
CA HIS A 29 -15.81 4.09 -9.26
C HIS A 29 -16.54 3.55 -10.49
N TYR A 30 -16.10 4.03 -11.64
CA TYR A 30 -16.42 3.43 -12.92
C TYR A 30 -15.16 3.49 -13.78
N LEU A 31 -15.06 2.57 -14.73
CA LEU A 31 -13.88 2.50 -15.61
C LEU A 31 -14.21 3.16 -16.94
N PRO A 32 -13.70 4.37 -17.22
CA PRO A 32 -14.11 5.12 -18.40
C PRO A 32 -13.53 4.56 -19.71
N ASN A 33 -12.49 3.75 -19.63
CA ASN A 33 -11.77 3.31 -20.83
C ASN A 33 -12.12 1.89 -21.27
N VAL A 34 -12.97 1.19 -20.53
CA VAL A 34 -13.46 -0.13 -20.97
C VAL A 34 -14.55 0.05 -22.04
N PRO A 35 -14.85 -0.99 -22.86
CA PRO A 35 -15.96 -0.90 -23.80
C PRO A 35 -17.26 -0.55 -23.10
N PRO A 36 -18.15 0.25 -23.74
CA PRO A 36 -19.37 0.69 -23.09
C PRO A 36 -20.29 -0.43 -22.60
N ALA A 37 -20.21 -1.61 -23.22
CA ALA A 37 -20.99 -2.76 -22.79
C ALA A 37 -20.39 -3.50 -21.59
N HIS A 38 -19.17 -3.17 -21.20
CA HIS A 38 -18.52 -3.79 -20.05
C HIS A 38 -19.20 -3.33 -18.77
N LYS A 39 -19.46 -4.27 -17.85
CA LYS A 39 -20.18 -3.93 -16.62
C LYS A 39 -19.46 -2.86 -15.79
N CYS A 40 -18.13 -2.83 -15.84
CA CYS A 40 -17.33 -1.87 -15.06
C CYS A 40 -17.38 -0.44 -15.63
N ALA A 41 -18.00 -0.23 -16.80
CA ALA A 41 -18.28 1.10 -17.29
C ALA A 41 -19.35 1.79 -16.45
N ARG A 42 -20.15 1.03 -15.70
CA ARG A 42 -21.18 1.59 -14.81
C ARG A 42 -20.59 1.86 -13.45
N MET A 43 -21.11 2.88 -12.79
CA MET A 43 -20.71 3.19 -11.43
C MET A 43 -21.06 2.03 -10.50
N HIS A 44 -20.12 1.61 -9.69
CA HIS A 44 -20.30 0.56 -8.69
C HIS A 44 -19.31 0.81 -7.55
N GLY A 45 -19.44 0.07 -6.46
CA GLY A 45 -18.62 0.28 -5.29
C GLY A 45 -17.96 -0.99 -4.79
N HIS A 46 -16.90 -0.79 -4.03
CA HIS A 46 -16.17 -1.86 -3.37
C HIS A 46 -15.77 -1.43 -1.98
N THR A 47 -15.57 -2.41 -1.11
CA THR A 47 -14.77 -2.20 0.10
C THR A 47 -13.34 -2.59 -0.26
N TYR A 48 -12.51 -1.58 -0.44
CA TYR A 48 -11.10 -1.78 -0.77
C TYR A 48 -10.31 -2.08 0.49
N LYS A 49 -9.33 -2.98 0.37
CA LYS A 49 -8.33 -3.16 1.40
C LYS A 49 -6.98 -2.76 0.85
N VAL A 50 -6.24 -1.98 1.61
CA VAL A 50 -4.88 -1.54 1.26
C VAL A 50 -3.93 -2.09 2.29
N ARG A 51 -2.87 -2.75 1.82
CA ARG A 51 -1.77 -3.17 2.68
C ARG A 51 -0.54 -2.35 2.32
N ILE A 52 -0.01 -1.65 3.31
CA ILE A 52 1.20 -0.84 3.17
C ILE A 52 2.33 -1.62 3.83
N THR A 53 3.32 -2.03 3.02
CA THR A 53 4.45 -2.84 3.49
C THR A 53 5.72 -2.01 3.45
N LEU A 54 6.44 -2.00 4.57
CA LEU A 54 7.75 -1.40 4.68
C LEU A 54 8.79 -2.51 4.82
N GLU A 55 9.99 -2.29 4.31
CA GLU A 55 11.11 -3.21 4.49
C GLU A 55 12.30 -2.44 5.00
N GLY A 56 12.95 -2.97 6.03
CA GLY A 56 14.14 -2.35 6.57
C GLY A 56 14.77 -3.17 7.69
N PRO A 57 15.89 -2.69 8.20
CA PRO A 57 16.54 -3.34 9.34
C PRO A 57 15.78 -3.05 10.62
N LEU A 58 15.98 -3.89 11.61
CA LEU A 58 15.48 -3.64 12.95
C LEU A 58 16.25 -2.51 13.61
N ASP A 59 15.53 -1.60 14.25
CA ASP A 59 16.16 -0.66 15.17
C ASP A 59 16.76 -1.47 16.31
N PRO A 60 18.06 -1.31 16.61
CA PRO A 60 18.71 -2.16 17.59
C PRO A 60 18.23 -1.95 19.02
N VAL A 61 17.59 -0.82 19.31
CA VAL A 61 17.07 -0.52 20.64
C VAL A 61 15.58 -0.85 20.72
N LEU A 62 14.81 -0.36 19.75
CA LEU A 62 13.36 -0.48 19.78
C LEU A 62 12.88 -1.85 19.28
N GLY A 63 13.67 -2.52 18.44
CA GLY A 63 13.34 -3.85 17.95
C GLY A 63 12.30 -3.88 16.85
N TRP A 64 12.02 -2.75 16.23
CA TRP A 64 11.05 -2.69 15.13
C TRP A 64 11.69 -2.10 13.87
N VAL A 65 11.02 -2.25 12.74
CA VAL A 65 11.38 -1.57 11.49
C VAL A 65 10.81 -0.16 11.51
N GLN A 66 9.57 -0.03 11.93
CA GLN A 66 8.84 1.22 11.97
C GLN A 66 7.67 1.07 12.95
N ASP A 67 7.32 2.14 13.64
CA ASP A 67 6.12 2.15 14.48
C ASP A 67 4.88 2.09 13.57
N PHE A 68 3.99 1.15 13.85
CA PHE A 68 2.74 1.03 13.10
C PHE A 68 1.89 2.31 13.19
N ALA A 69 2.00 3.05 14.29
CA ALA A 69 1.28 4.31 14.46
C ALA A 69 1.71 5.35 13.43
N ASP A 70 2.96 5.33 13.01
CA ASP A 70 3.44 6.24 11.97
C ASP A 70 2.80 5.93 10.62
N ILE A 71 2.63 4.64 10.33
CA ILE A 71 1.96 4.24 9.08
C ILE A 71 0.50 4.71 9.09
N LYS A 72 -0.17 4.51 10.21
CA LYS A 72 -1.56 4.96 10.36
C LYS A 72 -1.68 6.47 10.17
N LYS A 73 -0.73 7.21 10.74
CA LYS A 73 -0.75 8.67 10.69
C LYS A 73 -0.63 9.20 9.26
N VAL A 74 0.28 8.62 8.47
CA VAL A 74 0.46 9.09 7.09
C VAL A 74 -0.64 8.59 6.16
N TRP A 75 -1.30 7.49 6.51
CA TRP A 75 -2.43 6.98 5.75
C TRP A 75 -3.69 7.85 5.92
N LYS A 76 -3.89 8.42 7.08
CA LYS A 76 -5.14 9.10 7.43
C LYS A 76 -5.58 10.16 6.42
N PRO A 77 -4.70 11.06 5.92
CA PRO A 77 -5.11 12.02 4.90
C PRO A 77 -5.56 11.37 3.60
N LEU A 78 -4.99 10.21 3.23
CA LEU A 78 -5.41 9.49 2.04
C LEU A 78 -6.78 8.87 2.25
N GLU A 79 -7.02 8.31 3.41
CA GLU A 79 -8.32 7.75 3.74
C GLU A 79 -9.42 8.80 3.59
N GLU A 80 -9.17 10.01 4.04
CA GLU A 80 -10.14 11.09 3.95
C GLU A 80 -10.46 11.48 2.51
N GLN A 81 -9.51 11.31 1.62
CA GLN A 81 -9.74 11.58 0.20
C GLN A 81 -10.47 10.44 -0.51
N LEU A 82 -10.26 9.22 -0.05
CA LEU A 82 -10.73 8.02 -0.75
C LEU A 82 -12.08 7.53 -0.22
N ASP A 83 -12.25 7.52 1.09
CA ASP A 83 -13.37 6.85 1.74
C ASP A 83 -14.68 7.60 1.48
N HIS A 84 -15.69 6.84 1.06
CA HIS A 84 -17.02 7.37 0.76
C HIS A 84 -17.04 8.41 -0.36
N ASN A 85 -16.07 8.34 -1.26
CA ASN A 85 -15.98 9.26 -2.40
C ASN A 85 -16.06 8.50 -3.71
N LEU A 86 -16.35 9.22 -4.79
CA LEU A 86 -16.23 8.72 -6.15
C LEU A 86 -14.77 8.89 -6.57
N LEU A 87 -14.07 7.79 -6.77
CA LEU A 87 -12.64 7.81 -7.06
C LEU A 87 -12.30 8.59 -8.33
N ASN A 88 -13.18 8.53 -9.33
CA ASN A 88 -12.98 9.24 -10.60
C ASN A 88 -12.85 10.76 -10.43
N ASP A 89 -13.37 11.31 -9.34
CA ASP A 89 -13.30 12.76 -9.09
C ASP A 89 -11.99 13.17 -8.43
N ILE A 90 -11.16 12.23 -8.04
CA ILE A 90 -9.90 12.54 -7.37
C ILE A 90 -8.82 12.79 -8.42
N PRO A 91 -8.11 13.95 -8.36
CA PRO A 91 -7.02 14.22 -9.31
C PRO A 91 -5.98 13.10 -9.29
N GLY A 92 -5.66 12.59 -10.46
CA GLY A 92 -4.74 11.46 -10.60
C GLY A 92 -5.43 10.10 -10.64
N LEU A 93 -6.72 10.04 -10.32
CA LEU A 93 -7.51 8.80 -10.35
C LEU A 93 -8.65 8.85 -11.37
N GLU A 94 -8.44 9.57 -12.47
CA GLU A 94 -9.46 9.66 -13.52
C GLU A 94 -9.80 8.30 -14.13
N ASN A 95 -8.83 7.37 -14.12
CA ASN A 95 -9.04 5.98 -14.51
C ASN A 95 -8.72 5.08 -13.31
N PRO A 96 -9.62 4.93 -12.35
CA PRO A 96 -9.32 4.35 -11.05
C PRO A 96 -9.40 2.83 -11.02
N THR A 97 -8.56 2.18 -11.81
CA THR A 97 -8.32 0.74 -11.67
C THR A 97 -7.54 0.49 -10.37
N ALA A 98 -7.59 -0.74 -9.87
CA ALA A 98 -6.80 -1.09 -8.68
C ALA A 98 -5.31 -0.82 -8.91
N GLU A 99 -4.84 -1.04 -10.13
CA GLU A 99 -3.45 -0.75 -10.52
C GLU A 99 -3.11 0.72 -10.34
N TRP A 100 -3.94 1.62 -10.86
CA TRP A 100 -3.69 3.05 -10.73
C TRP A 100 -3.89 3.56 -9.31
N ILE A 101 -4.82 2.96 -8.56
CA ILE A 101 -5.00 3.30 -7.15
C ILE A 101 -3.72 2.98 -6.37
N ALA A 102 -3.09 1.83 -6.65
CA ALA A 102 -1.84 1.46 -5.98
C ALA A 102 -0.72 2.45 -6.29
N VAL A 103 -0.59 2.89 -7.53
CA VAL A 103 0.42 3.89 -7.93
C VAL A 103 0.14 5.22 -7.22
N TRP A 104 -1.11 5.66 -7.20
CA TRP A 104 -1.50 6.91 -6.55
C TRP A 104 -1.14 6.89 -5.06
N ILE A 105 -1.45 5.79 -4.37
CA ILE A 105 -1.13 5.65 -2.95
C ILE A 105 0.38 5.69 -2.75
N TRP A 106 1.12 4.95 -3.57
CA TRP A 106 2.58 4.94 -3.47
C TRP A 106 3.15 6.35 -3.57
N GLU A 107 2.72 7.10 -4.57
CA GLU A 107 3.24 8.45 -4.80
C GLU A 107 2.92 9.40 -3.65
N LYS A 108 1.78 9.21 -3.00
CA LYS A 108 1.42 10.03 -1.83
C LYS A 108 2.20 9.69 -0.58
N LEU A 109 2.65 8.43 -0.44
CA LEU A 109 3.28 7.96 0.80
C LEU A 109 4.80 7.92 0.73
N ALA A 110 5.39 7.86 -0.46
CA ALA A 110 6.82 7.52 -0.60
C ALA A 110 7.73 8.49 0.13
N SER A 111 7.44 9.79 0.13
CA SER A 111 8.30 10.78 0.78
C SER A 111 8.20 10.70 2.30
N ALA A 112 7.06 10.28 2.84
CA ALA A 112 6.85 10.18 4.28
C ALA A 112 7.30 8.83 4.85
N LEU A 113 7.41 7.82 3.99
CA LEU A 113 7.81 6.46 4.40
C LEU A 113 8.99 6.02 3.53
N PRO A 114 10.23 6.40 3.91
CA PRO A 114 11.42 6.05 3.10
C PRO A 114 11.61 4.55 2.92
N GLN A 115 11.10 3.73 3.83
CA GLN A 115 11.23 2.28 3.76
C GLN A 115 10.03 1.62 3.07
N LEU A 116 9.18 2.42 2.41
CA LEU A 116 8.04 1.88 1.67
C LEU A 116 8.54 0.90 0.63
N HIS A 117 8.02 -0.32 0.68
CA HIS A 117 8.47 -1.41 -0.17
C HIS A 117 7.38 -1.86 -1.14
N ARG A 118 6.12 -1.87 -0.71
CA ARG A 118 5.06 -2.45 -1.50
C ARG A 118 3.71 -1.91 -1.06
N ILE A 119 2.86 -1.67 -2.04
CA ILE A 119 1.44 -1.35 -1.82
C ILE A 119 0.62 -2.45 -2.46
N ASP A 120 -0.27 -3.06 -1.68
CA ASP A 120 -1.27 -4.00 -2.20
C ASP A 120 -2.64 -3.33 -2.12
N VAL A 121 -3.40 -3.41 -3.20
CA VAL A 121 -4.78 -2.92 -3.23
C VAL A 121 -5.68 -4.08 -3.62
N PHE A 122 -6.60 -4.41 -2.73
CA PHE A 122 -7.58 -5.47 -2.95
C PHE A 122 -8.92 -4.81 -3.26
N GLU A 123 -9.44 -5.08 -4.46
CA GLU A 123 -10.74 -4.59 -4.87
C GLU A 123 -11.85 -5.49 -4.30
N THR A 124 -11.54 -6.80 -4.19
CA THR A 124 -12.39 -7.79 -3.55
C THR A 124 -11.51 -8.67 -2.67
N PRO A 125 -12.08 -9.54 -1.83
CA PRO A 125 -11.25 -10.45 -1.01
C PRO A 125 -10.32 -11.36 -1.81
N THR A 126 -10.61 -11.58 -3.10
CA THR A 126 -9.86 -12.54 -3.92
C THR A 126 -9.14 -11.90 -5.10
N SER A 127 -9.21 -10.58 -5.26
CA SER A 127 -8.64 -9.90 -6.44
C SER A 127 -7.97 -8.62 -6.03
N GLY A 128 -6.72 -8.46 -6.41
CA GLY A 128 -5.96 -7.27 -6.06
C GLY A 128 -4.69 -7.16 -6.88
N VAL A 129 -3.95 -6.11 -6.59
CA VAL A 129 -2.67 -5.81 -7.26
C VAL A 129 -1.62 -5.53 -6.22
N SER A 130 -0.35 -5.77 -6.60
CA SER A 130 0.82 -5.39 -5.80
C SER A 130 1.69 -4.46 -6.64
N TYR A 131 2.13 -3.38 -6.05
CA TYR A 131 2.98 -2.39 -6.71
C TYR A 131 4.19 -2.11 -5.85
N PHE A 132 5.37 -2.12 -6.48
CA PHE A 132 6.65 -1.99 -5.79
C PHE A 132 7.37 -0.68 -6.11
N GLY A 133 6.67 0.29 -6.66
CA GLY A 133 7.24 1.60 -6.95
C GLY A 133 7.90 1.74 -8.32
N LYS A 134 7.74 0.71 -9.16
CA LYS A 134 8.35 0.74 -10.48
C LYS A 134 7.71 -0.26 -11.43
#